data_a0c02750330aeeaeee057f4921b53606
#
_entry.id   a0c02750330aeeaeee057f4921b53606
#
_cell.length_a   1.000
_cell.length_b   1.000
_cell.length_c   1.000
_cell.angle_alpha   90.00
_cell.angle_beta   90.00
_cell.angle_gamma   90.00
#
_symmetry.space_group_name_H-M   'P 1'
#
loop_
_entity.id
_entity.type
_entity.pdbx_description
1 polymer ?
#
loop_
_entity_poly.entity_id
_entity_poly.type
_entity_poly.pdbx_seq_one_letter_code
_entity_poly.pdbx_strand_id
1 'polypeptide(L)'
;MSIEPITGRYLTVPVAGTPRRIYFEEAGQGRPVLCLHTAGADTRQWRHLMNDAEITATHRLIAFDMPWHGKSLPPEGFETEEYLLTTQAYIETVLAVIDGLGLDRPILAGCSMGGRIALQLAALHGDTFGGFIAIEASDFQPAWYDIDWFHRPDAHGGEMGAALVSANISPHAPYVERWNTLWMFMQSGPGVFRG
;
A
#
# COMPACT_ATOMS: atom_id res chain seq x y z
N MET A 1 -25.17 -13.27 12.57
CA MET A 1 -23.86 -13.44 11.90
C MET A 1 -23.88 -12.55 10.68
N SER A 2 -22.83 -11.76 10.46
CA SER A 2 -22.65 -10.93 9.26
C SER A 2 -21.35 -11.32 8.57
N ILE A 3 -21.35 -11.25 7.25
CA ILE A 3 -20.13 -11.41 6.44
C ILE A 3 -19.79 -10.00 5.96
N GLU A 4 -18.54 -9.59 6.16
CA GLU A 4 -18.04 -8.32 5.61
C GLU A 4 -17.98 -8.37 4.09
N PRO A 5 -18.24 -7.24 3.40
CA PRO A 5 -18.30 -7.20 1.94
C PRO A 5 -16.92 -7.30 1.26
N ILE A 6 -15.85 -7.21 2.04
CA ILE A 6 -14.47 -7.19 1.54
C ILE A 6 -14.07 -8.57 1.00
N THR A 7 -13.59 -8.60 -0.25
CA THR A 7 -13.05 -9.80 -0.89
C THR A 7 -11.57 -9.64 -1.19
N GLY A 8 -10.75 -10.57 -0.71
CA GLY A 8 -9.30 -10.59 -0.97
C GLY A 8 -8.92 -11.61 -2.03
N ARG A 9 -8.01 -11.22 -2.93
CA ARG A 9 -7.51 -12.05 -4.04
C ARG A 9 -6.04 -11.76 -4.35
N TYR A 10 -5.46 -12.58 -5.23
CA TYR A 10 -4.11 -12.36 -5.75
C TYR A 10 -4.15 -12.11 -7.25
N LEU A 11 -3.31 -11.18 -7.69
CA LEU A 11 -3.03 -10.84 -9.07
C LEU A 11 -1.54 -11.02 -9.32
N THR A 12 -1.16 -11.61 -10.44
CA THR A 12 0.25 -11.64 -10.88
C THR A 12 0.43 -10.65 -12.00
N VAL A 13 1.31 -9.66 -11.79
CA VAL A 13 1.60 -8.60 -12.76
C VAL A 13 3.09 -8.49 -13.04
N PRO A 14 3.50 -8.11 -14.25
CA PRO A 14 4.90 -7.80 -14.52
C PRO A 14 5.26 -6.44 -13.93
N VAL A 15 6.29 -6.39 -13.08
CA VAL A 15 6.89 -5.15 -12.58
C VAL A 15 8.36 -5.18 -12.96
N ALA A 16 8.82 -4.22 -13.73
CA ALA A 16 10.19 -4.19 -14.30
C ALA A 16 10.57 -5.52 -14.99
N GLY A 17 9.63 -6.15 -15.70
CA GLY A 17 9.85 -7.43 -16.39
C GLY A 17 9.83 -8.67 -15.48
N THR A 18 9.68 -8.52 -14.17
CA THR A 18 9.62 -9.62 -13.21
C THR A 18 8.17 -9.87 -12.79
N PRO A 19 7.64 -11.10 -12.86
CA PRO A 19 6.32 -11.40 -12.33
C PRO A 19 6.28 -11.18 -10.81
N ARG A 20 5.35 -10.33 -10.36
CA ARG A 20 5.11 -10.09 -8.94
C ARG A 20 3.70 -10.52 -8.59
N ARG A 21 3.56 -11.29 -7.52
CA ARG A 21 2.27 -11.72 -6.98
C ARG A 21 1.80 -10.70 -5.96
N ILE A 22 0.76 -9.97 -6.33
CA ILE A 22 0.19 -8.86 -5.56
C ILE A 22 -1.11 -9.32 -4.92
N TYR A 23 -1.23 -9.12 -3.61
CA TYR A 23 -2.50 -9.26 -2.91
C TYR A 23 -3.29 -7.97 -3.00
N PHE A 24 -4.60 -8.08 -3.21
CA PHE A 24 -5.50 -6.94 -3.16
C PHE A 24 -6.82 -7.32 -2.48
N GLU A 25 -7.46 -6.32 -1.90
CA GLU A 25 -8.82 -6.39 -1.35
C GLU A 25 -9.72 -5.45 -2.15
N GLU A 26 -10.98 -5.82 -2.32
CA GLU A 26 -11.98 -4.97 -2.94
C GLU A 26 -13.32 -5.06 -2.25
N ALA A 27 -14.09 -3.97 -2.31
CA ALA A 27 -15.48 -3.89 -1.85
C ALA A 27 -16.25 -2.84 -2.66
N GLY A 28 -17.54 -3.04 -2.75
CA GLY A 28 -18.44 -2.11 -3.43
C GLY A 28 -18.52 -2.30 -4.94
N GLN A 29 -19.21 -1.35 -5.59
CA GLN A 29 -19.45 -1.35 -7.03
C GLN A 29 -19.52 0.09 -7.54
N GLY A 30 -19.37 0.28 -8.85
CA GLY A 30 -19.43 1.61 -9.48
C GLY A 30 -18.04 2.15 -9.81
N ARG A 31 -17.80 3.44 -9.59
CA ARG A 31 -16.56 4.11 -9.98
C ARG A 31 -15.36 3.52 -9.23
N PRO A 32 -14.30 3.06 -9.91
CA PRO A 32 -13.15 2.49 -9.23
C PRO A 32 -12.34 3.55 -8.46
N VAL A 33 -11.97 3.21 -7.23
CA VAL A 33 -11.04 3.97 -6.39
C VAL A 33 -9.90 3.03 -6.02
N LEU A 34 -8.71 3.33 -6.50
CA LEU A 34 -7.50 2.58 -6.18
C LEU A 34 -6.80 3.22 -4.99
N CYS A 35 -6.61 2.47 -3.93
CA CYS A 35 -6.11 2.93 -2.64
C CYS A 35 -4.68 2.44 -2.40
N LEU A 36 -3.76 3.38 -2.13
CA LEU A 36 -2.34 3.13 -1.87
C LEU A 36 -2.02 3.36 -0.40
N HIS A 37 -1.49 2.34 0.27
CA HIS A 37 -1.14 2.40 1.69
C HIS A 37 0.16 3.16 1.95
N THR A 38 0.40 3.55 3.20
CA THR A 38 1.66 4.13 3.68
C THR A 38 2.78 3.09 3.76
N ALA A 39 4.04 3.53 3.84
CA ALA A 39 5.19 2.63 3.99
C ALA A 39 5.03 1.70 5.20
N GLY A 40 5.30 0.41 5.03
CA GLY A 40 5.18 -0.61 6.07
C GLY A 40 3.75 -1.04 6.41
N ALA A 41 2.73 -0.39 5.84
CA ALA A 41 1.32 -0.77 6.00
C ALA A 41 0.86 -1.75 4.90
N ASP A 42 -0.43 -2.01 4.82
CA ASP A 42 -1.07 -2.86 3.82
C ASP A 42 -2.55 -2.46 3.57
N THR A 43 -3.28 -3.29 2.83
CA THR A 43 -4.70 -3.07 2.49
C THR A 43 -5.58 -2.75 3.70
N ARG A 44 -5.25 -3.23 4.89
CA ARG A 44 -6.05 -3.01 6.12
C ARG A 44 -6.20 -1.53 6.48
N GLN A 45 -5.30 -0.66 6.01
CA GLN A 45 -5.41 0.78 6.19
C GLN A 45 -6.73 1.35 5.66
N TRP A 46 -7.32 0.72 4.64
CA TRP A 46 -8.50 1.20 3.93
C TRP A 46 -9.82 0.51 4.32
N ARG A 47 -9.77 -0.45 5.27
CA ARG A 47 -10.93 -1.28 5.60
C ARG A 47 -12.14 -0.52 6.13
N HIS A 48 -11.94 0.59 6.82
CA HIS A 48 -13.06 1.42 7.27
C HIS A 48 -13.85 1.97 6.08
N LEU A 49 -13.18 2.46 5.05
CA LEU A 49 -13.86 2.91 3.83
C LEU A 49 -14.52 1.75 3.08
N MET A 50 -13.87 0.58 3.04
CA MET A 50 -14.42 -0.61 2.37
C MET A 50 -15.64 -1.19 3.08
N ASN A 51 -15.80 -0.94 4.37
CA ASN A 51 -16.96 -1.33 5.16
C ASN A 51 -18.03 -0.24 5.25
N ASP A 52 -17.80 0.94 4.67
CA ASP A 52 -18.76 2.02 4.63
C ASP A 52 -19.79 1.76 3.52
N ALA A 53 -21.05 1.55 3.90
CA ALA A 53 -22.13 1.20 2.99
C ALA A 53 -22.49 2.36 2.03
N GLU A 54 -22.32 3.62 2.41
CA GLU A 54 -22.62 4.77 1.57
C GLU A 54 -21.57 4.91 0.47
N ILE A 55 -20.30 4.74 0.83
CA ILE A 55 -19.19 4.79 -0.12
C ILE A 55 -19.26 3.62 -1.10
N THR A 56 -19.40 2.39 -0.58
CA THR A 56 -19.40 1.17 -1.38
C THR A 56 -20.66 0.99 -2.25
N ALA A 57 -21.72 1.73 -1.98
CA ALA A 57 -22.91 1.77 -2.85
C ALA A 57 -22.62 2.41 -4.24
N THR A 58 -21.64 3.31 -4.32
CA THR A 58 -21.36 4.11 -5.53
C THR A 58 -19.92 3.96 -6.04
N HIS A 59 -19.02 3.44 -5.20
CA HIS A 59 -17.60 3.26 -5.53
C HIS A 59 -17.16 1.82 -5.32
N ARG A 60 -16.37 1.30 -6.26
CA ARG A 60 -15.61 0.06 -6.11
C ARG A 60 -14.24 0.44 -5.56
N LEU A 61 -14.05 0.22 -4.26
CA LEU A 61 -12.78 0.44 -3.58
C LEU A 61 -11.88 -0.76 -3.80
N ILE A 62 -10.64 -0.51 -4.21
CA ILE A 62 -9.61 -1.53 -4.41
C ILE A 62 -8.36 -1.04 -3.69
N ALA A 63 -7.85 -1.82 -2.74
CA ALA A 63 -6.55 -1.59 -2.12
C ALA A 63 -5.65 -2.79 -2.40
N PHE A 64 -4.37 -2.57 -2.64
CA PHE A 64 -3.42 -3.67 -2.83
C PHE A 64 -2.21 -3.48 -1.94
N ASP A 65 -1.62 -4.59 -1.52
CA ASP A 65 -0.36 -4.60 -0.79
C ASP A 65 0.79 -4.44 -1.80
N MET A 66 1.62 -3.43 -1.62
CA MET A 66 2.86 -3.28 -2.39
C MET A 66 3.73 -4.53 -2.23
N PRO A 67 4.60 -4.86 -3.20
CA PRO A 67 5.57 -5.93 -3.01
C PRO A 67 6.29 -5.81 -1.65
N TRP A 68 6.48 -6.94 -0.97
CA TRP A 68 7.10 -7.06 0.36
C TRP A 68 6.30 -6.44 1.52
N HIS A 69 5.05 -6.08 1.27
CA HIS A 69 4.12 -5.60 2.30
C HIS A 69 2.96 -6.60 2.46
N GLY A 70 2.43 -6.70 3.67
CA GLY A 70 1.24 -7.45 3.98
C GLY A 70 1.27 -8.89 3.46
N LYS A 71 0.36 -9.22 2.55
CA LYS A 71 0.24 -10.54 1.91
C LYS A 71 0.91 -10.64 0.54
N SER A 72 1.48 -9.54 0.02
CA SER A 72 2.34 -9.53 -1.17
C SER A 72 3.75 -9.95 -0.80
N LEU A 73 3.89 -11.22 -0.40
CA LEU A 73 5.13 -11.78 0.13
C LEU A 73 6.28 -11.67 -0.87
N PRO A 74 7.53 -11.52 -0.39
CA PRO A 74 8.71 -11.62 -1.23
C PRO A 74 8.76 -12.96 -1.98
N PRO A 75 9.41 -13.02 -3.16
CA PRO A 75 9.62 -14.27 -3.87
C PRO A 75 10.58 -15.22 -3.11
N GLU A 76 10.60 -16.50 -3.50
CA GLU A 76 11.61 -17.44 -3.02
C GLU A 76 13.03 -16.93 -3.34
N GLY A 77 13.94 -17.01 -2.39
CA GLY A 77 15.32 -16.51 -2.52
C GLY A 77 15.48 -15.03 -2.17
N PHE A 78 14.44 -14.40 -1.65
CA PHE A 78 14.43 -12.96 -1.31
C PHE A 78 15.54 -12.56 -0.31
N GLU A 79 16.03 -13.48 0.51
CA GLU A 79 17.11 -13.26 1.47
C GLU A 79 18.43 -12.86 0.81
N THR A 80 18.54 -13.06 -0.49
CA THR A 80 19.69 -12.63 -1.30
C THR A 80 19.40 -11.39 -2.15
N GLU A 81 18.16 -10.88 -2.10
CA GLU A 81 17.74 -9.67 -2.81
C GLU A 81 17.79 -8.47 -1.87
N GLU A 82 18.25 -7.34 -2.37
CA GLU A 82 18.08 -6.06 -1.73
C GLU A 82 16.78 -5.41 -2.24
N TYR A 83 15.79 -5.27 -1.36
CA TYR A 83 14.57 -4.55 -1.73
C TYR A 83 14.80 -3.05 -1.70
N LEU A 84 14.60 -2.40 -2.82
CA LEU A 84 14.64 -0.96 -2.96
C LEU A 84 13.38 -0.50 -3.71
N LEU A 85 12.49 0.19 -3.01
CA LEU A 85 11.29 0.75 -3.64
C LEU A 85 11.59 2.13 -4.21
N THR A 86 11.97 2.17 -5.48
CA THR A 86 12.11 3.44 -6.19
C THR A 86 10.74 3.99 -6.59
N THR A 87 10.65 5.32 -6.80
CA THR A 87 9.47 5.97 -7.36
C THR A 87 9.01 5.31 -8.66
N GLN A 88 9.96 4.97 -9.55
CA GLN A 88 9.65 4.32 -10.83
C GLN A 88 9.04 2.93 -10.63
N ALA A 89 9.61 2.09 -9.75
CA ALA A 89 9.08 0.76 -9.46
C ALA A 89 7.67 0.82 -8.86
N TYR A 90 7.40 1.84 -8.05
CA TYR A 90 6.05 2.04 -7.50
C TYR A 90 5.06 2.43 -8.60
N ILE A 91 5.41 3.41 -9.44
CA ILE A 91 4.58 3.83 -10.58
C ILE A 91 4.26 2.63 -11.49
N GLU A 92 5.27 1.86 -11.87
CA GLU A 92 5.09 0.65 -12.69
C GLU A 92 4.15 -0.36 -12.03
N THR A 93 4.28 -0.57 -10.72
CA THR A 93 3.39 -1.46 -9.96
C THR A 93 1.94 -0.97 -10.01
N VAL A 94 1.69 0.32 -9.78
CA VAL A 94 0.34 0.90 -9.84
C VAL A 94 -0.27 0.74 -11.22
N LEU A 95 0.48 1.08 -12.27
CA LEU A 95 0.00 0.97 -13.65
C LEU A 95 -0.26 -0.49 -14.04
N ALA A 96 0.61 -1.42 -13.63
CA ALA A 96 0.42 -2.85 -13.87
C ALA A 96 -0.83 -3.42 -13.14
N VAL A 97 -1.12 -2.94 -11.94
CA VAL A 97 -2.35 -3.31 -11.21
C VAL A 97 -3.60 -2.75 -11.90
N ILE A 98 -3.55 -1.50 -12.39
CA ILE A 98 -4.66 -0.88 -13.15
C ILE A 98 -4.96 -1.71 -14.39
N ASP A 99 -3.93 -2.04 -15.17
CA ASP A 99 -4.06 -2.84 -16.39
C ASP A 99 -4.57 -4.26 -16.07
N GLY A 100 -3.96 -4.95 -15.12
CA GLY A 100 -4.31 -6.30 -14.72
C GLY A 100 -5.71 -6.47 -14.15
N LEU A 101 -6.28 -5.42 -13.55
CA LEU A 101 -7.66 -5.38 -13.04
C LEU A 101 -8.65 -4.73 -14.02
N GLY A 102 -8.17 -4.24 -15.19
CA GLY A 102 -8.99 -3.57 -16.20
C GLY A 102 -9.70 -2.33 -15.65
N LEU A 103 -9.02 -1.49 -14.85
CA LEU A 103 -9.63 -0.32 -14.24
C LEU A 103 -9.66 0.83 -15.25
N ASP A 104 -10.86 1.33 -15.53
CA ASP A 104 -11.03 2.50 -16.41
C ASP A 104 -11.01 3.78 -15.57
N ARG A 105 -9.98 4.61 -15.78
CA ARG A 105 -9.79 5.91 -15.14
C ARG A 105 -10.12 5.93 -13.64
N PRO A 106 -9.47 5.10 -12.81
CA PRO A 106 -9.75 5.05 -11.38
C PRO A 106 -9.43 6.38 -10.71
N ILE A 107 -10.13 6.70 -9.63
CA ILE A 107 -9.65 7.70 -8.67
C ILE A 107 -8.50 7.05 -7.91
N LEU A 108 -7.37 7.74 -7.80
CA LEU A 108 -6.22 7.28 -7.02
C LEU A 108 -6.22 7.96 -5.66
N ALA A 109 -6.35 7.20 -4.58
CA ALA A 109 -6.26 7.68 -3.21
C ALA A 109 -5.02 7.09 -2.53
N GLY A 110 -4.15 7.93 -1.98
CA GLY A 110 -2.93 7.47 -1.34
C GLY A 110 -2.61 8.23 -0.06
N CYS A 111 -2.00 7.53 0.90
CA CYS A 111 -1.57 8.09 2.18
C CYS A 111 -0.05 8.03 2.29
N SER A 112 0.59 9.11 2.74
CA SER A 112 2.04 9.23 2.96
C SER A 112 2.83 8.80 1.71
N MET A 113 3.56 7.69 1.74
CA MET A 113 4.26 7.12 0.57
C MET A 113 3.30 6.93 -0.62
N GLY A 114 2.12 6.33 -0.40
CA GLY A 114 1.10 6.19 -1.44
C GLY A 114 0.56 7.54 -1.94
N GLY A 115 0.47 8.53 -1.06
CA GLY A 115 0.08 9.90 -1.42
C GLY A 115 1.15 10.61 -2.26
N ARG A 116 2.43 10.40 -1.96
CA ARG A 116 3.54 10.90 -2.80
C ARG A 116 3.46 10.34 -4.22
N ILE A 117 3.25 9.04 -4.34
CA ILE A 117 3.09 8.39 -5.66
C ILE A 117 1.85 8.91 -6.38
N ALA A 118 0.75 9.19 -5.68
CA ALA A 118 -0.42 9.82 -6.28
C ALA A 118 -0.09 11.20 -6.88
N LEU A 119 0.73 12.02 -6.22
CA LEU A 119 1.21 13.30 -6.77
C LEU A 119 2.10 13.12 -7.99
N GLN A 120 3.02 12.14 -7.98
CA GLN A 120 3.88 11.83 -9.13
C GLN A 120 3.06 11.31 -10.32
N LEU A 121 2.10 10.41 -10.08
CA LEU A 121 1.19 9.92 -11.12
C LEU A 121 0.29 11.01 -11.67
N ALA A 122 -0.14 11.97 -10.85
CA ALA A 122 -0.90 13.12 -11.33
C ALA A 122 -0.09 13.96 -12.32
N ALA A 123 1.21 14.13 -12.06
CA ALA A 123 2.09 14.91 -12.92
C ALA A 123 2.49 14.19 -14.20
N LEU A 124 2.72 12.86 -14.13
CA LEU A 124 3.29 12.09 -15.23
C LEU A 124 2.25 11.33 -16.07
N HIS A 125 1.13 10.94 -15.47
CA HIS A 125 0.11 10.04 -16.05
C HIS A 125 -1.32 10.53 -15.76
N GLY A 126 -1.54 11.84 -15.64
CA GLY A 126 -2.83 12.43 -15.22
C GLY A 126 -4.04 11.92 -16.01
N ASP A 127 -3.89 11.71 -17.30
CA ASP A 127 -4.98 11.25 -18.19
C ASP A 127 -5.44 9.81 -17.92
N THR A 128 -4.59 8.99 -17.28
CA THR A 128 -4.92 7.61 -16.90
C THR A 128 -5.95 7.54 -15.77
N PHE A 129 -6.09 8.63 -15.01
CA PHE A 129 -6.88 8.66 -13.79
C PHE A 129 -8.12 9.55 -13.91
N GLY A 130 -9.10 9.28 -13.08
CA GLY A 130 -10.31 10.11 -12.96
C GLY A 130 -10.21 11.18 -11.87
N GLY A 131 -9.15 11.15 -11.07
CA GLY A 131 -8.88 12.10 -10.00
C GLY A 131 -7.84 11.57 -9.02
N PHE A 132 -7.37 12.44 -8.11
CA PHE A 132 -6.33 12.12 -7.14
C PHE A 132 -6.68 12.65 -5.75
N ILE A 133 -6.40 11.84 -4.73
CA ILE A 133 -6.52 12.18 -3.31
C ILE A 133 -5.19 11.82 -2.65
N ALA A 134 -4.38 12.82 -2.31
CA ALA A 134 -3.11 12.64 -1.62
C ALA A 134 -3.27 13.10 -0.16
N ILE A 135 -3.10 12.17 0.78
CA ILE A 135 -3.27 12.37 2.22
C ILE A 135 -1.90 12.32 2.88
N GLU A 136 -1.58 13.33 3.71
CA GLU A 136 -0.32 13.41 4.47
C GLU A 136 0.92 13.19 3.58
N ALA A 137 0.95 13.83 2.42
CA ALA A 137 1.98 13.63 1.42
C ALA A 137 2.59 14.94 0.95
N SER A 138 3.85 14.86 0.54
CA SER A 138 4.57 15.90 -0.18
C SER A 138 5.22 15.29 -1.42
N ASP A 139 5.50 16.10 -2.42
CA ASP A 139 6.20 15.72 -3.65
C ASP A 139 7.66 15.32 -3.40
N PHE A 140 8.27 15.88 -2.36
CA PHE A 140 9.63 15.57 -1.94
C PHE A 140 9.69 15.38 -0.42
N GLN A 141 10.44 14.37 0.00
CA GLN A 141 10.81 14.15 1.39
C GLN A 141 12.25 13.65 1.45
N PRO A 142 13.13 14.31 2.23
CA PRO A 142 14.48 13.78 2.45
C PRO A 142 14.41 12.43 3.16
N ALA A 143 15.39 11.57 2.92
CA ALA A 143 15.53 10.30 3.62
C ALA A 143 15.62 10.57 5.14
N TRP A 144 14.74 9.95 5.91
CA TRP A 144 14.69 10.14 7.37
C TRP A 144 14.77 8.83 8.16
N TYR A 145 14.68 7.69 7.47
CA TYR A 145 14.87 6.36 8.03
C TYR A 145 16.15 5.70 7.51
N ASP A 146 17.16 6.49 7.15
CA ASP A 146 18.43 5.97 6.66
C ASP A 146 19.28 5.46 7.83
N ILE A 147 18.85 4.34 8.40
CA ILE A 147 19.53 3.63 9.47
C ILE A 147 19.84 2.24 8.97
N ASP A 148 21.09 1.96 8.64
CA ASP A 148 21.55 0.72 8.00
C ASP A 148 20.98 -0.56 8.63
N TRP A 149 20.98 -0.65 9.95
CA TRP A 149 20.50 -1.85 10.66
C TRP A 149 18.99 -2.08 10.47
N PHE A 150 18.22 -1.04 10.18
CA PHE A 150 16.78 -1.12 9.95
C PHE A 150 16.43 -1.78 8.61
N HIS A 151 17.36 -1.73 7.66
CA HIS A 151 17.18 -2.24 6.30
C HIS A 151 17.84 -3.60 6.05
N ARG A 152 18.51 -4.15 7.05
CA ARG A 152 19.22 -5.44 6.91
C ARG A 152 18.23 -6.58 6.70
N PRO A 153 18.52 -7.53 5.77
CA PRO A 153 17.65 -8.67 5.52
C PRO A 153 17.55 -9.64 6.71
N ASP A 154 18.54 -9.62 7.61
CA ASP A 154 18.55 -10.41 8.84
C ASP A 154 17.84 -9.70 10.02
N ALA A 155 17.41 -8.46 9.86
CA ALA A 155 16.57 -7.78 10.83
C ALA A 155 15.09 -8.12 10.57
N HIS A 156 14.34 -8.28 11.65
CA HIS A 156 12.88 -8.48 11.56
C HIS A 156 12.21 -7.14 11.23
N GLY A 157 12.19 -6.77 9.95
CA GLY A 157 11.73 -5.46 9.49
C GLY A 157 10.32 -5.10 9.98
N GLY A 158 9.42 -6.08 10.05
CA GLY A 158 8.08 -5.88 10.57
C GLY A 158 8.05 -5.51 12.06
N GLU A 159 8.86 -6.17 12.90
CA GLU A 159 8.96 -5.84 14.32
C GLU A 159 9.52 -4.42 14.51
N MET A 160 10.53 -4.06 13.72
CA MET A 160 11.11 -2.72 13.76
C MET A 160 10.11 -1.66 13.28
N GLY A 161 9.38 -1.95 12.20
CA GLY A 161 8.32 -1.09 11.69
C GLY A 161 7.20 -0.86 12.72
N ALA A 162 6.77 -1.92 13.40
CA ALA A 162 5.78 -1.83 14.46
C ALA A 162 6.29 -1.02 15.68
N ALA A 163 7.54 -1.22 16.07
CA ALA A 163 8.16 -0.45 17.16
C ALA A 163 8.22 1.05 16.82
N LEU A 164 8.61 1.38 15.59
CA LEU A 164 8.68 2.76 15.10
C LEU A 164 7.30 3.42 15.10
N VAL A 165 6.29 2.76 14.50
CA VAL A 165 4.94 3.34 14.40
C VAL A 165 4.26 3.43 15.75
N SER A 166 4.57 2.53 16.69
CA SER A 166 4.03 2.56 18.07
C SER A 166 4.23 3.90 18.75
N ALA A 167 5.39 4.55 18.52
CA ALA A 167 5.69 5.86 19.08
C ALA A 167 4.88 7.00 18.42
N ASN A 168 4.35 6.78 17.23
CA ASN A 168 3.61 7.78 16.44
C ASN A 168 2.09 7.62 16.54
N ILE A 169 1.59 6.53 17.13
CA ILE A 169 0.14 6.33 17.27
C ILE A 169 -0.39 7.29 18.34
N SER A 170 -1.44 8.03 18.00
CA SER A 170 -2.10 8.93 18.95
C SER A 170 -2.52 8.17 20.22
N PRO A 171 -2.24 8.69 21.43
CA PRO A 171 -2.73 8.10 22.67
C PRO A 171 -4.26 8.11 22.79
N HIS A 172 -4.94 8.93 21.98
CA HIS A 172 -6.40 9.01 21.92
C HIS A 172 -7.02 8.07 20.88
N ALA A 173 -6.21 7.36 20.06
CA ALA A 173 -6.72 6.40 19.13
C ALA A 173 -7.42 5.25 19.88
N PRO A 174 -8.56 4.71 19.35
CA PRO A 174 -9.21 3.56 19.94
C PRO A 174 -8.23 2.38 20.11
N TYR A 175 -8.40 1.62 21.20
CA TYR A 175 -7.46 0.53 21.53
C TYR A 175 -7.32 -0.48 20.40
N VAL A 176 -8.42 -0.85 19.75
CA VAL A 176 -8.42 -1.79 18.62
C VAL A 176 -7.64 -1.25 17.44
N GLU A 177 -7.74 0.05 17.14
CA GLU A 177 -7.03 0.68 16.02
C GLU A 177 -5.52 0.75 16.26
N ARG A 178 -5.12 0.95 17.51
CA ARG A 178 -3.69 0.89 17.87
C ARG A 178 -3.12 -0.50 17.59
N TRP A 179 -3.82 -1.56 17.97
CA TRP A 179 -3.39 -2.93 17.69
C TRP A 179 -3.45 -3.26 16.20
N ASN A 180 -4.49 -2.88 15.49
CA ASN A 180 -4.59 -3.07 14.05
C ASN A 180 -3.41 -2.44 13.32
N THR A 181 -3.02 -1.22 13.72
CA THR A 181 -1.86 -0.52 13.16
C THR A 181 -0.57 -1.30 13.41
N LEU A 182 -0.31 -1.74 14.65
CA LEU A 182 0.89 -2.52 14.97
C LEU A 182 0.95 -3.82 14.16
N TRP A 183 -0.14 -4.60 14.11
CA TRP A 183 -0.19 -5.84 13.36
C TRP A 183 -0.03 -5.63 11.85
N MET A 184 -0.52 -4.54 11.32
CA MET A 184 -0.33 -4.17 9.92
C MET A 184 1.15 -3.95 9.61
N PHE A 185 1.84 -3.15 10.42
CA PHE A 185 3.27 -2.88 10.24
C PHE A 185 4.16 -4.10 10.49
N MET A 186 3.76 -5.03 11.35
CA MET A 186 4.50 -6.27 11.58
C MET A 186 4.58 -7.19 10.35
N GLN A 187 3.77 -6.98 9.33
CA GLN A 187 3.78 -7.73 8.07
C GLN A 187 4.57 -7.05 6.95
N SER A 188 5.43 -6.11 7.29
CA SER A 188 6.34 -5.51 6.33
C SER A 188 7.67 -6.27 6.25
N GLY A 189 8.17 -6.46 5.03
CA GLY A 189 9.46 -7.10 4.79
C GLY A 189 10.65 -6.17 5.10
N PRO A 190 11.86 -6.70 5.04
CA PRO A 190 13.07 -5.89 5.18
C PRO A 190 13.18 -4.88 4.02
N GLY A 191 13.70 -3.70 4.30
CA GLY A 191 13.95 -2.68 3.28
C GLY A 191 12.75 -1.85 2.82
N VAL A 192 11.52 -2.11 3.31
CA VAL A 192 10.30 -1.40 2.86
C VAL A 192 10.28 0.10 3.18
N PHE A 193 11.14 0.56 4.06
CA PHE A 193 11.31 1.97 4.37
C PHE A 193 12.49 2.61 3.64
N ARG A 194 13.19 1.85 2.78
CA ARG A 194 14.31 2.31 1.97
C ARG A 194 13.82 2.69 0.57
N GLY A 195 14.15 3.93 0.12
CA GLY A 195 13.79 4.39 -1.22
C GLY A 195 13.48 5.88 -1.30
#